data_1adbf3f48f45d8354f10cb617f3d98df
#
_entry.id   1adbf3f48f45d8354f10cb617f3d98df
#
_cell.length_a   1.000
_cell.length_b   1.000
_cell.length_c   1.000
_cell.angle_alpha   90.00
_cell.angle_beta   90.00
_cell.angle_gamma   90.00
#
_symmetry.space_group_name_H-M   'P 1'
#
loop_
_entity.id
_entity.type
_entity.pdbx_description
1 polymer ?
#
loop_
_entity_poly.entity_id
_entity_poly.type
_entity_poly.pdbx_seq_one_letter_code
_entity_poly.pdbx_strand_id
1 'polypeptide(L)'
;MTAPLLIVNAEVDGISGIDVRIERGRVTAVGPDLPRERADLLGAKGGALIPGLTDHHLHLHAMAADAASTRCGPPAVRTADDLHAALAAATGDAAGWVRGVGYSESVAGDLDAVALDRICADRPVRIQHRSGAMWMLNSAAVAATGLASGDHPGVERDGAGIPTGRVWRADDWLRTRLPTAQPPSLTAIGARLAGFGITSVTDATPDLRPESQQAIVDATASGALPQRVHLLGAPLTGPDVTSPRLTVGPYKIVIADSGLPELSALADTIAAAHAVGRPVAVHCVSREALLILLVALDDVGTIPGDRIEHGALVPRETLTRIRALGLRIVTQPGFLCDRGDDYLRDVDPVDLPDLYRCRSLVDSDIPLALSSDAPYGPLDPWRVMAAAVDRRARTGAVVGARERLTAAEALNGYLAPATDPGGAPRRVAMGAAADLVLLHGPLADVLTAPSADAVRRTWTHGDADALGR
;
A
#
# COMPACT_ATOMS: atom_id res chain seq x y z
N MET A 1 -31.93 7.46 -16.23
CA MET A 1 -31.54 6.07 -15.88
C MET A 1 -30.56 5.65 -16.96
N THR A 2 -29.32 5.32 -16.58
CA THR A 2 -28.29 4.79 -17.50
C THR A 2 -28.79 3.44 -18.05
N ALA A 3 -28.53 3.17 -19.34
CA ALA A 3 -28.86 1.88 -19.94
C ALA A 3 -28.05 0.75 -19.23
N PRO A 4 -28.62 -0.46 -19.14
CA PRO A 4 -27.85 -1.61 -18.69
C PRO A 4 -26.60 -1.84 -19.56
N LEU A 5 -25.47 -2.24 -18.97
CA LEU A 5 -24.31 -2.70 -19.72
C LEU A 5 -24.37 -4.21 -19.88
N LEU A 6 -24.15 -4.71 -21.11
CA LEU A 6 -23.98 -6.14 -21.39
C LEU A 6 -22.60 -6.39 -21.96
N ILE A 7 -21.74 -7.04 -21.18
CA ILE A 7 -20.42 -7.53 -21.62
C ILE A 7 -20.65 -8.89 -22.26
N VAL A 8 -20.29 -9.02 -23.55
CA VAL A 8 -20.53 -10.24 -24.33
C VAL A 8 -19.23 -10.96 -24.67
N ASN A 9 -19.31 -12.31 -24.69
CA ASN A 9 -18.20 -13.19 -25.03
C ASN A 9 -16.96 -12.97 -24.14
N ALA A 10 -17.17 -12.97 -22.81
CA ALA A 10 -16.09 -12.96 -21.83
C ALA A 10 -15.71 -14.38 -21.40
N GLU A 11 -14.54 -14.54 -20.81
CA GLU A 11 -14.20 -15.68 -19.96
C GLU A 11 -14.54 -15.31 -18.52
N VAL A 12 -15.32 -16.14 -17.83
CA VAL A 12 -15.67 -15.98 -16.40
C VAL A 12 -15.38 -17.28 -15.67
N ASP A 13 -14.58 -17.25 -14.63
CA ASP A 13 -14.17 -18.43 -13.84
C ASP A 13 -13.59 -19.55 -14.76
N GLY A 14 -12.85 -19.22 -15.81
CA GLY A 14 -12.26 -20.14 -16.77
C GLY A 14 -13.23 -20.67 -17.82
N ILE A 15 -14.50 -20.22 -17.85
CA ILE A 15 -15.51 -20.61 -18.84
C ILE A 15 -15.63 -19.51 -19.90
N SER A 16 -15.30 -19.84 -21.15
CA SER A 16 -15.38 -18.90 -22.27
C SER A 16 -16.82 -18.75 -22.80
N GLY A 17 -17.08 -17.63 -23.51
CA GLY A 17 -18.38 -17.40 -24.16
C GLY A 17 -19.49 -16.95 -23.21
N ILE A 18 -19.14 -16.43 -22.06
CA ILE A 18 -20.09 -15.96 -21.05
C ILE A 18 -20.42 -14.49 -21.28
N ASP A 19 -21.69 -14.16 -21.22
CA ASP A 19 -22.20 -12.78 -21.17
C ASP A 19 -22.50 -12.39 -19.73
N VAL A 20 -22.25 -11.11 -19.40
CA VAL A 20 -22.47 -10.56 -18.05
C VAL A 20 -23.26 -9.25 -18.18
N ARG A 21 -24.45 -9.22 -17.56
CA ARG A 21 -25.29 -8.02 -17.52
C ARG A 21 -25.08 -7.26 -16.21
N ILE A 22 -24.93 -5.94 -16.34
CA ILE A 22 -24.72 -5.02 -15.22
C ILE A 22 -25.82 -3.97 -15.24
N GLU A 23 -26.51 -3.82 -14.11
CA GLU A 23 -27.52 -2.80 -13.90
C GLU A 23 -27.39 -2.19 -12.49
N ARG A 24 -27.44 -0.86 -12.42
CA ARG A 24 -27.38 -0.11 -11.14
C ARG A 24 -26.21 -0.55 -10.25
N GLY A 25 -25.03 -0.71 -10.85
CA GLY A 25 -23.82 -1.09 -10.12
C GLY A 25 -23.74 -2.53 -9.63
N ARG A 26 -24.59 -3.42 -10.14
CA ARG A 26 -24.61 -4.85 -9.79
C ARG A 26 -24.63 -5.74 -11.01
N VAL A 27 -24.06 -6.92 -10.89
CA VAL A 27 -24.22 -8.01 -11.84
C VAL A 27 -25.63 -8.59 -11.67
N THR A 28 -26.45 -8.53 -12.73
CA THR A 28 -27.85 -8.99 -12.69
C THR A 28 -28.06 -10.31 -13.43
N ALA A 29 -27.17 -10.66 -14.35
CA ALA A 29 -27.19 -11.96 -15.01
C ALA A 29 -25.78 -12.36 -15.44
N VAL A 30 -25.49 -13.68 -15.44
CA VAL A 30 -24.25 -14.31 -15.91
C VAL A 30 -24.65 -15.60 -16.64
N GLY A 31 -24.27 -15.77 -17.89
CA GLY A 31 -24.54 -16.96 -18.68
C GLY A 31 -24.32 -16.73 -20.16
N PRO A 32 -24.37 -17.77 -20.99
CA PRO A 32 -24.26 -17.63 -22.42
C PRO A 32 -25.50 -16.98 -23.03
N ASP A 33 -25.35 -16.29 -24.16
CA ASP A 33 -26.42 -15.78 -25.02
C ASP A 33 -27.50 -14.95 -24.27
N LEU A 34 -27.08 -14.04 -23.39
CA LEU A 34 -28.04 -13.18 -22.67
C LEU A 34 -28.78 -12.22 -23.63
N PRO A 35 -30.05 -11.87 -23.35
CA PRO A 35 -30.83 -10.93 -24.16
C PRO A 35 -30.10 -9.58 -24.31
N ARG A 36 -30.03 -9.06 -25.57
CA ARG A 36 -29.26 -7.85 -25.90
C ARG A 36 -30.11 -6.57 -25.89
N GLU A 37 -31.43 -6.71 -25.79
CA GLU A 37 -32.33 -5.58 -25.89
C GLU A 37 -32.13 -4.57 -24.75
N ARG A 38 -32.16 -3.30 -25.10
CA ARG A 38 -32.04 -2.15 -24.17
C ARG A 38 -30.75 -2.13 -23.37
N ALA A 39 -29.66 -2.74 -23.87
CA ALA A 39 -28.36 -2.71 -23.22
C ALA A 39 -27.30 -2.10 -24.12
N ASP A 40 -26.36 -1.35 -23.53
CA ASP A 40 -25.11 -0.97 -24.16
C ASP A 40 -24.21 -2.21 -24.26
N LEU A 41 -23.73 -2.52 -25.45
CA LEU A 41 -22.96 -3.76 -25.70
C LEU A 41 -21.47 -3.48 -25.65
N LEU A 42 -20.75 -4.31 -24.89
CA LEU A 42 -19.29 -4.35 -24.90
C LEU A 42 -18.79 -5.74 -25.23
N GLY A 43 -18.10 -5.92 -26.37
CA GLY A 43 -17.45 -7.18 -26.71
C GLY A 43 -16.19 -7.42 -25.87
N ALA A 44 -16.17 -8.46 -25.07
CA ALA A 44 -14.99 -8.88 -24.31
C ALA A 44 -13.94 -9.56 -25.19
N LYS A 45 -14.32 -10.10 -26.36
CA LYS A 45 -13.43 -10.79 -27.34
C LYS A 45 -12.68 -11.98 -26.73
N GLY A 46 -13.31 -12.70 -25.82
CA GLY A 46 -12.70 -13.82 -25.10
C GLY A 46 -11.78 -13.43 -23.95
N GLY A 47 -11.66 -12.13 -23.63
CA GLY A 47 -10.90 -11.68 -22.47
C GLY A 47 -11.54 -12.07 -21.15
N ALA A 48 -10.73 -12.36 -20.15
CA ALA A 48 -11.22 -12.73 -18.83
C ALA A 48 -11.86 -11.52 -18.12
N LEU A 49 -13.03 -11.75 -17.57
CA LEU A 49 -13.71 -10.80 -16.68
C LEU A 49 -13.59 -11.33 -15.24
N ILE A 50 -12.85 -10.60 -14.43
CA ILE A 50 -12.58 -10.95 -13.03
C ILE A 50 -13.13 -9.88 -12.09
N PRO A 51 -13.33 -10.16 -10.78
CA PRO A 51 -13.59 -9.12 -9.80
C PRO A 51 -12.45 -8.10 -9.79
N GLY A 52 -12.78 -6.86 -9.52
CA GLY A 52 -11.79 -5.82 -9.33
C GLY A 52 -10.83 -6.15 -8.16
N LEU A 53 -9.57 -5.76 -8.28
CA LEU A 53 -8.55 -6.06 -7.29
C LEU A 53 -8.70 -5.20 -6.03
N THR A 54 -8.28 -5.74 -4.89
CA THR A 54 -8.16 -5.01 -3.62
C THR A 54 -6.70 -4.90 -3.23
N ASP A 55 -6.17 -3.68 -3.10
CA ASP A 55 -4.89 -3.47 -2.42
C ASP A 55 -5.14 -3.38 -0.91
N HIS A 56 -4.63 -4.34 -0.17
CA HIS A 56 -4.92 -4.51 1.24
C HIS A 56 -4.08 -3.64 2.19
N HIS A 57 -3.13 -2.86 1.65
CA HIS A 57 -2.27 -1.97 2.43
C HIS A 57 -1.56 -0.95 1.54
N LEU A 58 -1.96 0.30 1.62
CA LEU A 58 -1.29 1.44 0.97
C LEU A 58 -1.52 2.73 1.78
N HIS A 59 -0.96 3.85 1.32
CA HIS A 59 -1.03 5.15 1.99
C HIS A 59 -1.44 6.24 0.99
N LEU A 60 -2.75 6.53 0.87
CA LEU A 60 -3.32 7.42 -0.15
C LEU A 60 -2.69 8.81 -0.18
N HIS A 61 -2.61 9.48 0.98
CA HIS A 61 -2.02 10.81 1.06
C HIS A 61 -0.51 10.81 0.81
N ALA A 62 0.19 9.76 1.28
CA ALA A 62 1.62 9.61 1.01
C ALA A 62 1.88 9.40 -0.49
N MET A 63 1.04 8.61 -1.16
CA MET A 63 1.11 8.41 -2.63
C MET A 63 0.87 9.72 -3.39
N ALA A 64 -0.13 10.50 -3.00
CA ALA A 64 -0.43 11.78 -3.64
C ALA A 64 0.71 12.79 -3.43
N ALA A 65 1.26 12.84 -2.22
CA ALA A 65 2.42 13.66 -1.91
C ALA A 65 3.69 13.18 -2.64
N ASP A 66 3.88 11.87 -2.75
CA ASP A 66 4.98 11.27 -3.51
C ASP A 66 4.91 11.62 -5.00
N ALA A 67 3.73 11.52 -5.60
CA ALA A 67 3.50 11.87 -7.00
C ALA A 67 3.77 13.35 -7.31
N ALA A 68 3.58 14.24 -6.33
CA ALA A 68 3.86 15.67 -6.43
C ALA A 68 5.31 16.04 -6.05
N SER A 69 6.18 15.04 -5.78
CA SER A 69 7.53 15.26 -5.27
C SER A 69 8.60 14.99 -6.31
N THR A 70 9.76 15.61 -6.12
CA THR A 70 10.95 15.36 -6.94
C THR A 70 11.55 14.00 -6.59
N ARG A 71 11.81 13.16 -7.59
CA ARG A 71 12.53 11.90 -7.39
C ARG A 71 13.99 12.18 -7.07
N CYS A 72 14.46 11.64 -5.94
CA CYS A 72 15.82 11.85 -5.44
C CYS A 72 16.60 10.52 -5.29
N GLY A 73 16.07 9.44 -5.82
CA GLY A 73 16.69 8.12 -5.75
C GLY A 73 16.41 7.23 -6.96
N PRO A 74 17.00 6.02 -6.96
CA PRO A 74 16.84 5.09 -8.06
C PRO A 74 15.38 4.71 -8.34
N PRO A 75 15.05 4.39 -9.61
CA PRO A 75 15.97 4.29 -10.75
C PRO A 75 16.26 5.62 -11.45
N ALA A 76 15.54 6.70 -11.17
CA ALA A 76 15.64 7.97 -11.88
C ALA A 76 16.91 8.76 -11.53
N VAL A 77 17.33 8.72 -10.27
CA VAL A 77 18.49 9.43 -9.73
C VAL A 77 19.44 8.40 -9.12
N ARG A 78 20.68 8.33 -9.63
CA ARG A 78 21.65 7.30 -9.23
C ARG A 78 22.97 7.86 -8.73
N THR A 79 23.25 9.13 -9.02
CA THR A 79 24.50 9.82 -8.69
C THR A 79 24.22 11.17 -8.03
N ALA A 80 25.24 11.76 -7.40
CA ALA A 80 25.15 13.10 -6.86
C ALA A 80 24.83 14.16 -7.94
N ASP A 81 25.37 13.98 -9.16
CA ASP A 81 25.10 14.88 -10.28
C ASP A 81 23.66 14.77 -10.76
N ASP A 82 23.09 13.56 -10.80
CA ASP A 82 21.66 13.35 -11.10
C ASP A 82 20.78 14.03 -10.04
N LEU A 83 21.16 13.93 -8.75
CA LEU A 83 20.44 14.56 -7.65
C LEU A 83 20.47 16.09 -7.78
N HIS A 84 21.64 16.65 -8.09
CA HIS A 84 21.79 18.08 -8.36
C HIS A 84 20.88 18.53 -9.50
N ALA A 85 20.91 17.82 -10.63
CA ALA A 85 20.05 18.12 -11.79
C ALA A 85 18.56 18.03 -11.45
N ALA A 86 18.16 16.99 -10.70
CA ALA A 86 16.76 16.81 -10.29
C ALA A 86 16.27 17.93 -9.36
N LEU A 87 17.09 18.34 -8.38
CA LEU A 87 16.73 19.44 -7.47
C LEU A 87 16.75 20.79 -8.16
N ALA A 88 17.68 21.02 -9.09
CA ALA A 88 17.74 22.25 -9.89
C ALA A 88 16.51 22.41 -10.80
N ALA A 89 16.02 21.32 -11.39
CA ALA A 89 14.84 21.29 -12.23
C ALA A 89 13.52 21.29 -11.42
N ALA A 90 13.56 21.06 -10.11
CA ALA A 90 12.38 20.95 -9.30
C ALA A 90 11.63 22.27 -9.20
N THR A 91 10.30 22.21 -9.37
CA THR A 91 9.42 23.35 -9.08
C THR A 91 9.14 23.35 -7.57
N GLY A 92 9.44 24.48 -6.90
CA GLY A 92 9.04 24.67 -5.52
C GLY A 92 7.51 24.76 -5.37
N ASP A 93 7.01 24.46 -4.17
CA ASP A 93 5.63 24.75 -3.82
C ASP A 93 5.36 26.27 -3.73
N ALA A 94 4.14 26.66 -3.36
CA ALA A 94 3.77 28.08 -3.24
C ALA A 94 4.62 28.87 -2.21
N ALA A 95 5.27 28.19 -1.28
CA ALA A 95 6.20 28.76 -0.30
C ALA A 95 7.68 28.62 -0.74
N GLY A 96 7.94 28.14 -1.95
CA GLY A 96 9.28 27.96 -2.52
C GLY A 96 10.00 26.69 -2.04
N TRP A 97 9.32 25.79 -1.31
CA TRP A 97 9.92 24.55 -0.82
C TRP A 97 10.01 23.49 -1.91
N VAL A 98 11.13 22.77 -1.92
CA VAL A 98 11.27 21.53 -2.69
C VAL A 98 11.09 20.32 -1.76
N ARG A 99 10.16 19.43 -2.13
CA ARG A 99 9.99 18.13 -1.50
C ARG A 99 10.58 17.05 -2.40
N GLY A 100 11.66 16.40 -1.94
CA GLY A 100 12.25 15.23 -2.56
C GLY A 100 11.80 13.94 -1.88
N VAL A 101 11.84 12.82 -2.62
CA VAL A 101 11.48 11.48 -2.11
C VAL A 101 12.37 10.39 -2.70
N GLY A 102 12.42 9.25 -1.99
CA GLY A 102 13.04 8.04 -2.48
C GLY A 102 14.57 8.04 -2.43
N TYR A 103 15.18 8.93 -1.65
CA TYR A 103 16.62 8.97 -1.50
C TYR A 103 17.18 7.69 -0.88
N SER A 104 18.37 7.33 -1.30
CA SER A 104 19.18 6.25 -0.76
C SER A 104 20.65 6.68 -0.76
N GLU A 105 21.41 6.22 0.21
CA GLU A 105 22.84 6.51 0.39
C GLU A 105 23.69 6.11 -0.82
N SER A 106 23.18 5.18 -1.65
CA SER A 106 23.81 4.80 -2.92
C SER A 106 23.91 5.93 -3.94
N VAL A 107 23.16 7.04 -3.76
CA VAL A 107 23.15 8.20 -4.67
C VAL A 107 24.28 9.16 -4.37
N ALA A 108 24.40 9.60 -3.12
CA ALA A 108 25.38 10.63 -2.72
C ALA A 108 25.89 10.42 -1.27
N GLY A 109 25.82 9.19 -0.75
CA GLY A 109 26.23 8.88 0.62
C GLY A 109 25.26 9.42 1.68
N ASP A 110 25.76 9.62 2.87
CA ASP A 110 24.98 10.19 3.97
C ASP A 110 24.74 11.68 3.75
N LEU A 111 23.48 12.09 3.58
CA LEU A 111 23.12 13.51 3.47
C LEU A 111 22.83 14.10 4.85
N ASP A 112 23.49 15.19 5.16
CA ASP A 112 23.15 16.15 6.21
C ASP A 112 22.85 17.52 5.59
N ALA A 113 22.58 18.53 6.42
CA ALA A 113 22.29 19.89 5.93
C ALA A 113 23.43 20.47 5.10
N VAL A 114 24.69 20.26 5.52
CA VAL A 114 25.85 20.77 4.83
C VAL A 114 26.11 20.08 3.49
N ALA A 115 25.94 18.77 3.45
CA ALA A 115 26.04 18.00 2.21
C ALA A 115 24.95 18.41 1.22
N LEU A 116 23.72 18.62 1.72
CA LEU A 116 22.59 19.02 0.87
C LEU A 116 22.72 20.48 0.40
N ASP A 117 23.32 21.38 1.18
CA ASP A 117 23.62 22.74 0.76
C ASP A 117 24.60 22.81 -0.42
N ARG A 118 25.55 21.86 -0.52
CA ARG A 118 26.46 21.77 -1.67
C ARG A 118 25.73 21.43 -2.97
N ILE A 119 24.55 20.85 -2.85
CA ILE A 119 23.71 20.44 -3.97
C ILE A 119 22.65 21.51 -4.27
N CYS A 120 21.98 22.06 -3.25
CA CYS A 120 20.94 23.07 -3.39
C CYS A 120 20.84 23.89 -2.10
N ALA A 121 21.39 25.13 -2.11
CA ALA A 121 21.40 26.03 -0.95
C ALA A 121 20.45 27.23 -1.07
N ASP A 122 19.93 27.51 -2.27
CA ASP A 122 19.22 28.73 -2.62
C ASP A 122 17.77 28.80 -2.14
N ARG A 123 17.22 27.67 -1.71
CA ARG A 123 15.83 27.51 -1.26
C ARG A 123 15.68 26.36 -0.27
N PRO A 124 14.60 26.33 0.54
CA PRO A 124 14.37 25.24 1.47
C PRO A 124 14.12 23.91 0.73
N VAL A 125 14.91 22.89 1.05
CA VAL A 125 14.80 21.54 0.53
C VAL A 125 14.63 20.55 1.66
N ARG A 126 13.68 19.64 1.52
CA ARG A 126 13.53 18.45 2.36
C ARG A 126 13.43 17.20 1.50
N ILE A 127 14.21 16.20 1.80
CA ILE A 127 14.22 14.93 1.06
C ILE A 127 13.86 13.80 2.01
N GLN A 128 12.86 12.97 1.63
CA GLN A 128 12.52 11.77 2.38
C GLN A 128 13.39 10.61 1.92
N HIS A 129 13.96 9.91 2.88
CA HIS A 129 14.64 8.66 2.62
C HIS A 129 13.66 7.59 2.12
N ARG A 130 14.13 6.65 1.30
CA ARG A 130 13.30 5.56 0.72
C ARG A 130 12.60 4.66 1.74
N SER A 131 13.07 4.64 2.99
CA SER A 131 12.41 3.91 4.07
C SER A 131 11.17 4.61 4.62
N GLY A 132 10.97 5.89 4.28
CA GLY A 132 9.92 6.73 4.86
C GLY A 132 10.22 7.23 6.29
N ALA A 133 11.25 6.72 6.95
CA ALA A 133 11.50 6.98 8.37
C ALA A 133 12.37 8.22 8.66
N MET A 134 13.02 8.79 7.65
CA MET A 134 13.95 9.90 7.83
C MET A 134 13.73 11.00 6.79
N TRP A 135 13.82 12.24 7.26
CA TRP A 135 13.91 13.45 6.43
C TRP A 135 15.29 14.06 6.54
N MET A 136 15.82 14.54 5.42
CA MET A 136 17.07 15.32 5.33
C MET A 136 16.70 16.72 4.86
N LEU A 137 17.07 17.72 5.63
CA LEU A 137 16.79 19.14 5.41
C LEU A 137 18.09 19.88 5.15
N ASN A 138 18.12 20.75 4.13
CA ASN A 138 19.23 21.68 3.96
C ASN A 138 19.20 22.82 5.00
N SER A 139 20.22 23.65 5.08
CA SER A 139 20.33 24.71 6.09
C SER A 139 19.19 25.73 6.01
N ALA A 140 18.70 26.04 4.80
CA ALA A 140 17.55 26.92 4.61
C ALA A 140 16.27 26.32 5.21
N ALA A 141 16.06 25.01 5.04
CA ALA A 141 14.92 24.29 5.62
C ALA A 141 15.06 24.13 7.15
N VAL A 142 16.27 23.86 7.65
CA VAL A 142 16.58 23.82 9.10
C VAL A 142 16.22 25.16 9.76
N ALA A 143 16.63 26.28 9.16
CA ALA A 143 16.31 27.62 9.64
C ALA A 143 14.80 27.90 9.61
N ALA A 144 14.15 27.60 8.47
CA ALA A 144 12.72 27.85 8.27
C ALA A 144 11.82 27.02 9.20
N THR A 145 12.23 25.82 9.61
CA THR A 145 11.50 24.96 10.54
C THR A 145 11.81 25.19 12.00
N GLY A 146 12.84 26.03 12.30
CA GLY A 146 13.26 26.30 13.67
C GLY A 146 13.82 25.05 14.39
N LEU A 147 14.44 24.13 13.66
CA LEU A 147 15.01 22.89 14.21
C LEU A 147 16.04 23.14 15.31
N ALA A 148 16.74 24.28 15.27
CA ALA A 148 17.74 24.64 16.29
C ALA A 148 17.13 24.73 17.70
N SER A 149 15.93 25.29 17.82
CA SER A 149 15.20 25.45 19.07
C SER A 149 14.19 24.32 19.36
N GLY A 150 14.06 23.35 18.44
CA GLY A 150 13.12 22.25 18.58
C GLY A 150 13.61 21.17 19.53
N ASP A 151 12.77 20.78 20.47
CA ASP A 151 13.04 19.69 21.41
C ASP A 151 12.23 18.46 20.97
N HIS A 152 12.80 17.63 20.09
CA HIS A 152 12.23 16.36 19.68
C HIS A 152 13.35 15.30 19.57
N PRO A 153 13.19 14.12 20.16
CA PRO A 153 14.23 13.09 20.18
C PRO A 153 14.64 12.61 18.77
N GLY A 154 13.75 12.75 17.78
CA GLY A 154 14.05 12.43 16.38
C GLY A 154 14.90 13.46 15.64
N VAL A 155 15.17 14.63 16.19
CA VAL A 155 16.09 15.61 15.60
C VAL A 155 17.52 15.22 15.91
N GLU A 156 18.24 14.75 14.89
CA GLU A 156 19.65 14.39 15.03
C GLU A 156 20.51 15.64 15.25
N ARG A 157 21.43 15.57 16.24
CA ARG A 157 22.33 16.67 16.58
C ARG A 157 23.77 16.17 16.58
N ASP A 158 24.68 17.05 16.21
CA ASP A 158 26.12 16.79 16.30
C ASP A 158 26.65 16.87 17.75
N GLY A 159 27.94 16.66 17.93
CA GLY A 159 28.61 16.71 19.23
C GLY A 159 28.57 18.08 19.92
N ALA A 160 28.21 19.15 19.20
CA ALA A 160 28.02 20.52 19.72
C ALA A 160 26.54 20.83 20.00
N GLY A 161 25.64 19.86 19.76
CA GLY A 161 24.20 20.03 19.94
C GLY A 161 23.50 20.75 18.77
N ILE A 162 24.18 20.94 17.65
CA ILE A 162 23.64 21.59 16.44
C ILE A 162 22.88 20.55 15.60
N PRO A 163 21.64 20.86 15.12
CA PRO A 163 20.91 19.95 14.25
C PRO A 163 21.69 19.64 12.96
N THR A 164 21.83 18.36 12.66
CA THR A 164 22.48 17.90 11.42
C THR A 164 21.61 18.08 10.18
N GLY A 165 20.33 18.40 10.34
CA GLY A 165 19.34 18.43 9.28
C GLY A 165 18.62 17.09 9.10
N ARG A 166 19.04 16.01 9.78
CA ARG A 166 18.35 14.73 9.76
C ARG A 166 17.27 14.69 10.84
N VAL A 167 16.09 14.24 10.45
CA VAL A 167 14.91 14.15 11.33
C VAL A 167 14.30 12.76 11.19
N TRP A 168 14.32 11.99 12.26
CA TRP A 168 13.89 10.61 12.31
C TRP A 168 12.50 10.46 12.94
N ARG A 169 11.57 9.76 12.23
CA ARG A 169 10.24 9.38 12.74
C ARG A 169 9.50 10.51 13.47
N ALA A 170 9.64 11.72 12.98
CA ALA A 170 9.06 12.93 13.54
C ALA A 170 8.19 13.68 12.53
N ASP A 171 7.48 12.94 11.68
CA ASP A 171 6.68 13.50 10.57
C ASP A 171 5.64 14.50 11.07
N ASP A 172 4.88 14.17 12.11
CA ASP A 172 3.85 15.04 12.67
C ASP A 172 4.46 16.28 13.32
N TRP A 173 5.54 16.11 14.07
CA TRP A 173 6.27 17.21 14.67
C TRP A 173 6.87 18.14 13.60
N LEU A 174 7.52 17.57 12.57
CA LEU A 174 8.08 18.35 11.47
C LEU A 174 6.96 19.07 10.69
N ARG A 175 5.84 18.42 10.48
CA ARG A 175 4.69 18.98 9.75
C ARG A 175 4.13 20.23 10.42
N THR A 176 4.10 20.30 11.75
CA THR A 176 3.65 21.51 12.47
C THR A 176 4.55 22.73 12.24
N ARG A 177 5.76 22.52 11.68
CA ARG A 177 6.77 23.55 11.40
C ARG A 177 6.91 23.87 9.93
N LEU A 178 6.28 23.08 9.07
CA LEU A 178 6.26 23.34 7.63
C LEU A 178 5.14 24.32 7.27
N PRO A 179 5.29 25.04 6.15
CA PRO A 179 4.17 25.84 5.63
C PRO A 179 2.90 25.01 5.48
N THR A 180 1.76 25.57 5.84
CA THR A 180 0.46 24.92 5.66
C THR A 180 0.21 24.74 4.16
N ALA A 181 0.13 23.51 3.72
CA ALA A 181 -0.21 23.14 2.35
C ALA A 181 -1.53 22.37 2.32
N GLN A 182 -2.32 22.59 1.29
CA GLN A 182 -3.50 21.74 1.03
C GLN A 182 -3.03 20.31 0.70
N PRO A 183 -3.73 19.27 1.19
CA PRO A 183 -3.45 17.91 0.78
C PRO A 183 -3.50 17.77 -0.75
N PRO A 184 -2.54 17.08 -1.38
CA PRO A 184 -2.59 16.85 -2.81
C PRO A 184 -3.86 16.10 -3.21
N SER A 185 -4.40 16.41 -4.42
CA SER A 185 -5.58 15.74 -4.95
C SER A 185 -5.38 14.23 -5.11
N LEU A 186 -6.39 13.46 -4.74
CA LEU A 186 -6.40 12.00 -4.92
C LEU A 186 -6.87 11.56 -6.32
N THR A 187 -7.28 12.48 -7.19
CA THR A 187 -7.83 12.17 -8.53
C THR A 187 -6.84 11.36 -9.38
N ALA A 188 -5.59 11.79 -9.47
CA ALA A 188 -4.57 11.09 -10.24
C ALA A 188 -4.26 9.71 -9.65
N ILE A 189 -4.35 9.58 -8.32
CA ILE A 189 -4.17 8.30 -7.62
C ILE A 189 -5.33 7.36 -7.95
N GLY A 190 -6.58 7.83 -7.86
CA GLY A 190 -7.76 7.05 -8.22
C GLY A 190 -7.71 6.53 -9.65
N ALA A 191 -7.33 7.38 -10.60
CA ALA A 191 -7.16 7.01 -12.00
C ALA A 191 -6.05 5.96 -12.18
N ARG A 192 -4.92 6.12 -11.51
CA ARG A 192 -3.80 5.16 -11.58
C ARG A 192 -4.18 3.79 -11.00
N LEU A 193 -4.87 3.77 -9.85
CA LEU A 193 -5.40 2.54 -9.25
C LEU A 193 -6.35 1.81 -10.20
N ALA A 194 -7.28 2.53 -10.83
CA ALA A 194 -8.19 1.98 -11.82
C ALA A 194 -7.46 1.40 -13.03
N GLY A 195 -6.41 2.08 -13.51
CA GLY A 195 -5.56 1.57 -14.59
C GLY A 195 -4.90 0.22 -14.30
N PHE A 196 -4.71 -0.12 -13.03
CA PHE A 196 -4.21 -1.42 -12.58
C PHE A 196 -5.30 -2.46 -12.27
N GLY A 197 -6.57 -2.09 -12.40
CA GLY A 197 -7.69 -2.96 -12.03
C GLY A 197 -8.05 -2.91 -10.54
N ILE A 198 -7.52 -1.98 -9.77
CA ILE A 198 -7.79 -1.85 -8.34
C ILE A 198 -9.09 -1.06 -8.14
N THR A 199 -10.08 -1.70 -7.55
CA THR A 199 -11.40 -1.13 -7.25
C THR A 199 -11.64 -0.91 -5.76
N SER A 200 -10.76 -1.45 -4.92
CA SER A 200 -10.84 -1.31 -3.47
C SER A 200 -9.43 -1.17 -2.88
N VAL A 201 -9.28 -0.36 -1.86
CA VAL A 201 -8.01 -0.14 -1.16
C VAL A 201 -8.19 -0.11 0.34
N THR A 202 -7.16 -0.53 1.06
CA THR A 202 -7.04 -0.28 2.50
C THR A 202 -6.00 0.80 2.74
N ASP A 203 -6.42 1.96 3.24
CA ASP A 203 -5.49 2.98 3.71
C ASP A 203 -4.97 2.61 5.10
N ALA A 204 -3.69 2.30 5.17
CA ALA A 204 -3.02 1.83 6.37
C ALA A 204 -2.24 2.95 7.10
N THR A 205 -2.48 4.21 6.75
CA THR A 205 -1.88 5.37 7.42
C THR A 205 -2.30 5.37 8.88
N PRO A 206 -1.36 5.29 9.85
CA PRO A 206 -1.70 5.35 11.26
C PRO A 206 -2.18 6.77 11.63
N ASP A 207 -2.95 6.88 12.71
CA ASP A 207 -3.34 8.15 13.35
C ASP A 207 -3.83 9.20 12.32
N LEU A 208 -4.76 8.78 11.45
CA LEU A 208 -5.35 9.66 10.45
C LEU A 208 -6.02 10.86 11.10
N ARG A 209 -5.49 12.05 10.82
CA ARG A 209 -6.06 13.31 11.32
C ARG A 209 -7.44 13.57 10.69
N PRO A 210 -8.34 14.27 11.40
CA PRO A 210 -9.68 14.55 10.89
C PRO A 210 -9.70 15.17 9.49
N GLU A 211 -8.77 16.10 9.20
CA GLU A 211 -8.70 16.78 7.90
C GLU A 211 -8.28 15.80 6.78
N SER A 212 -7.36 14.89 7.07
CA SER A 212 -6.92 13.85 6.12
C SER A 212 -8.03 12.84 5.87
N GLN A 213 -8.73 12.43 6.92
CA GLN A 213 -9.89 11.55 6.81
C GLN A 213 -11.01 12.21 6.00
N GLN A 214 -11.33 13.49 6.27
CA GLN A 214 -12.35 14.24 5.54
C GLN A 214 -11.99 14.38 4.06
N ALA A 215 -10.72 14.62 3.73
CA ALA A 215 -10.27 14.70 2.34
C ALA A 215 -10.48 13.38 1.57
N ILE A 216 -10.32 12.22 2.23
CA ILE A 216 -10.65 10.92 1.63
C ILE A 216 -12.17 10.76 1.45
N VAL A 217 -12.98 11.16 2.44
CA VAL A 217 -14.45 11.17 2.35
C VAL A 217 -14.91 12.01 1.15
N ASP A 218 -14.40 13.23 1.02
CA ASP A 218 -14.76 14.15 -0.06
C ASP A 218 -14.31 13.60 -1.43
N ALA A 219 -13.12 13.01 -1.51
CA ALA A 219 -12.63 12.40 -2.74
C ALA A 219 -13.47 11.20 -3.18
N THR A 220 -13.91 10.36 -2.22
CA THR A 220 -14.82 9.24 -2.54
C THR A 220 -16.22 9.71 -2.91
N ALA A 221 -16.74 10.74 -2.24
CA ALA A 221 -18.07 11.30 -2.51
C ALA A 221 -18.14 12.00 -3.87
N SER A 222 -17.09 12.74 -4.26
CA SER A 222 -17.00 13.41 -5.55
C SER A 222 -16.66 12.49 -6.72
N GLY A 223 -16.23 11.23 -6.46
CA GLY A 223 -15.73 10.31 -7.47
C GLY A 223 -14.28 10.59 -7.92
N ALA A 224 -13.59 11.55 -7.32
CA ALA A 224 -12.16 11.78 -7.54
C ALA A 224 -11.30 10.55 -7.14
N LEU A 225 -11.77 9.80 -6.15
CA LEU A 225 -11.27 8.48 -5.78
C LEU A 225 -12.44 7.48 -5.94
N PRO A 226 -12.55 6.81 -7.10
CA PRO A 226 -13.67 5.92 -7.38
C PRO A 226 -13.62 4.60 -6.61
N GLN A 227 -12.48 4.24 -6.03
CA GLN A 227 -12.28 3.03 -5.26
C GLN A 227 -13.09 3.03 -3.96
N ARG A 228 -13.42 1.83 -3.47
CA ARG A 228 -13.85 1.64 -2.08
C ARG A 228 -12.64 1.78 -1.17
N VAL A 229 -12.80 2.45 -0.04
CA VAL A 229 -11.72 2.70 0.91
C VAL A 229 -12.04 2.07 2.26
N HIS A 230 -11.08 1.33 2.81
CA HIS A 230 -11.10 0.77 4.15
C HIS A 230 -10.01 1.45 4.98
N LEU A 231 -10.39 2.20 6.03
CA LEU A 231 -9.46 3.00 6.82
C LEU A 231 -9.00 2.25 8.06
N LEU A 232 -7.70 2.15 8.27
CA LEU A 232 -7.11 1.60 9.49
C LEU A 232 -6.81 2.66 10.55
N GLY A 233 -6.37 3.84 10.10
CA GLY A 233 -5.91 4.92 10.98
C GLY A 233 -6.99 5.82 11.56
N ALA A 234 -8.28 5.49 11.37
CA ALA A 234 -9.33 6.24 12.03
C ALA A 234 -9.23 6.08 13.56
N PRO A 235 -9.45 7.13 14.35
CA PRO A 235 -9.32 7.07 15.83
C PRO A 235 -10.30 6.06 16.43
N LEU A 236 -9.98 5.55 17.63
CA LEU A 236 -10.88 4.64 18.38
C LEU A 236 -12.16 5.33 18.84
N THR A 237 -12.08 6.63 19.12
CA THR A 237 -13.20 7.47 19.54
C THR A 237 -13.35 8.63 18.58
N GLY A 238 -14.57 8.97 18.19
CA GLY A 238 -14.85 10.07 17.25
C GLY A 238 -16.16 9.86 16.52
N PRO A 239 -16.55 10.81 15.64
CA PRO A 239 -17.75 10.65 14.84
C PRO A 239 -17.58 9.50 13.84
N ASP A 240 -18.66 8.76 13.64
CA ASP A 240 -18.70 7.70 12.61
C ASP A 240 -18.42 8.27 11.22
N VAL A 241 -17.50 7.63 10.51
CA VAL A 241 -17.25 7.95 9.11
C VAL A 241 -18.30 7.25 8.27
N THR A 242 -19.33 8.00 7.87
CA THR A 242 -20.42 7.45 7.05
C THR A 242 -20.25 7.83 5.58
N SER A 243 -19.89 6.87 4.75
CA SER A 243 -19.89 7.01 3.28
C SER A 243 -20.20 5.64 2.65
N PRO A 244 -20.97 5.59 1.58
CA PRO A 244 -21.27 4.31 0.90
C PRO A 244 -20.03 3.58 0.36
N ARG A 245 -18.92 4.31 0.18
CA ARG A 245 -17.67 3.78 -0.37
C ARG A 245 -16.54 3.69 0.66
N LEU A 246 -16.81 4.03 1.92
CA LEU A 246 -15.80 4.08 2.96
C LEU A 246 -16.24 3.27 4.17
N THR A 247 -15.32 2.46 4.69
CA THR A 247 -15.51 1.68 5.92
C THR A 247 -14.32 1.90 6.84
N VAL A 248 -14.57 1.81 8.15
CA VAL A 248 -13.51 1.81 9.17
C VAL A 248 -13.14 0.37 9.46
N GLY A 249 -11.85 0.09 9.41
CA GLY A 249 -11.27 -1.23 9.66
C GLY A 249 -10.60 -1.37 11.02
N PRO A 250 -9.73 -2.37 11.16
CA PRO A 250 -8.89 -2.56 12.32
C PRO A 250 -8.13 -1.31 12.72
N TYR A 251 -7.86 -1.15 14.01
CA TYR A 251 -7.05 -0.04 14.51
C TYR A 251 -5.57 -0.26 14.20
N LYS A 252 -4.95 0.69 13.50
CA LYS A 252 -3.54 0.60 13.10
C LYS A 252 -2.62 0.88 14.27
N ILE A 253 -1.74 -0.08 14.57
CA ILE A 253 -0.65 0.05 15.54
C ILE A 253 0.68 -0.09 14.80
N VAL A 254 1.67 0.74 15.13
CA VAL A 254 3.02 0.66 14.56
C VAL A 254 4.01 0.26 15.64
N ILE A 255 4.60 -0.93 15.51
CA ILE A 255 5.76 -1.36 16.30
C ILE A 255 7.01 -0.95 15.53
N ALA A 256 7.72 0.02 16.04
CA ALA A 256 8.93 0.53 15.42
C ALA A 256 10.14 -0.37 15.68
N ASP A 257 10.89 -0.75 14.65
CA ASP A 257 12.08 -1.60 14.80
C ASP A 257 13.21 -0.96 15.62
N SER A 258 13.27 0.39 15.64
CA SER A 258 14.28 1.15 16.40
C SER A 258 13.96 1.37 17.88
N GLY A 259 12.83 0.86 18.36
CA GLY A 259 12.40 1.00 19.73
C GLY A 259 11.12 0.22 19.96
N LEU A 260 11.26 -1.00 20.44
CA LEU A 260 10.10 -1.81 20.78
C LEU A 260 9.32 -1.16 21.92
N PRO A 261 7.98 -1.16 21.88
CA PRO A 261 7.17 -0.66 23.00
C PRO A 261 7.33 -1.57 24.22
N GLU A 262 7.09 -1.03 25.39
CA GLU A 262 6.88 -1.84 26.58
C GLU A 262 5.68 -2.77 26.36
N LEU A 263 5.82 -4.05 26.76
CA LEU A 263 4.81 -5.08 26.51
C LEU A 263 3.45 -4.68 27.08
N SER A 264 3.42 -4.14 28.31
CA SER A 264 2.19 -3.68 28.95
C SER A 264 1.51 -2.55 28.18
N ALA A 265 2.26 -1.58 27.66
CA ALA A 265 1.71 -0.48 26.87
C ALA A 265 1.11 -0.96 25.55
N LEU A 266 1.72 -1.96 24.90
CA LEU A 266 1.17 -2.59 23.69
C LEU A 266 -0.12 -3.36 24.04
N ALA A 267 -0.11 -4.13 25.13
CA ALA A 267 -1.28 -4.88 25.60
C ALA A 267 -2.45 -3.93 25.94
N ASP A 268 -2.19 -2.83 26.64
CA ASP A 268 -3.20 -1.81 26.98
C ASP A 268 -3.80 -1.18 25.71
N THR A 269 -2.97 -0.90 24.68
CA THR A 269 -3.44 -0.34 23.42
C THR A 269 -4.33 -1.32 22.66
N ILE A 270 -3.96 -2.61 22.62
CA ILE A 270 -4.76 -3.67 21.99
C ILE A 270 -6.08 -3.84 22.76
N ALA A 271 -6.02 -3.92 24.10
CA ALA A 271 -7.21 -4.05 24.94
C ALA A 271 -8.19 -2.88 24.78
N ALA A 272 -7.68 -1.65 24.64
CA ALA A 272 -8.50 -0.46 24.40
C ALA A 272 -9.23 -0.55 23.03
N ALA A 273 -8.57 -1.05 21.99
CA ALA A 273 -9.20 -1.26 20.67
C ALA A 273 -10.29 -2.36 20.76
N HIS A 274 -9.98 -3.49 21.39
CA HIS A 274 -10.90 -4.61 21.58
C HIS A 274 -12.12 -4.22 22.43
N ALA A 275 -11.94 -3.38 23.45
CA ALA A 275 -13.03 -2.91 24.32
C ALA A 275 -14.13 -2.16 23.56
N VAL A 276 -13.79 -1.53 22.43
CA VAL A 276 -14.78 -0.88 21.54
C VAL A 276 -15.17 -1.78 20.34
N GLY A 277 -14.81 -3.06 20.39
CA GLY A 277 -15.12 -4.04 19.36
C GLY A 277 -14.32 -3.87 18.06
N ARG A 278 -13.21 -3.13 18.11
CA ARG A 278 -12.38 -2.85 16.95
C ARG A 278 -11.13 -3.74 16.95
N PRO A 279 -10.94 -4.62 15.93
CA PRO A 279 -9.72 -5.41 15.82
C PRO A 279 -8.50 -4.52 15.58
N VAL A 280 -7.30 -5.11 15.69
CA VAL A 280 -6.04 -4.39 15.46
C VAL A 280 -5.34 -4.84 14.19
N ALA A 281 -4.61 -3.90 13.56
CA ALA A 281 -3.74 -4.13 12.41
C ALA A 281 -2.33 -3.66 12.78
N VAL A 282 -1.43 -4.59 13.07
CA VAL A 282 -0.15 -4.28 13.71
C VAL A 282 1.00 -4.41 12.74
N HIS A 283 1.74 -3.33 12.53
CA HIS A 283 2.97 -3.29 11.74
C HIS A 283 4.06 -4.11 12.42
N CYS A 284 4.52 -5.19 11.76
CA CYS A 284 5.61 -6.04 12.20
C CYS A 284 6.55 -6.34 11.03
N VAL A 285 7.74 -5.76 11.04
CA VAL A 285 8.77 -5.98 10.02
C VAL A 285 9.87 -6.89 10.55
N SER A 286 10.31 -6.67 11.79
CA SER A 286 11.32 -7.51 12.44
C SER A 286 10.72 -8.73 13.16
N ARG A 287 11.59 -9.69 13.47
CA ARG A 287 11.28 -10.86 14.31
C ARG A 287 10.80 -10.44 15.70
N GLU A 288 11.49 -9.48 16.30
CA GLU A 288 11.20 -8.97 17.64
C GLU A 288 9.85 -8.30 17.71
N ALA A 289 9.49 -7.48 16.71
CA ALA A 289 8.17 -6.85 16.61
C ALA A 289 7.05 -7.91 16.52
N LEU A 290 7.26 -8.98 15.78
CA LEU A 290 6.30 -10.08 15.71
C LEU A 290 6.17 -10.81 17.04
N LEU A 291 7.31 -11.13 17.68
CA LEU A 291 7.29 -11.89 18.94
C LEU A 291 6.63 -11.11 20.08
N ILE A 292 6.91 -9.82 20.22
CA ILE A 292 6.27 -8.98 21.26
C ILE A 292 4.77 -8.85 21.00
N LEU A 293 4.34 -8.75 19.73
CA LEU A 293 2.91 -8.75 19.38
C LEU A 293 2.24 -10.06 19.80
N LEU A 294 2.85 -11.21 19.46
CA LEU A 294 2.28 -12.51 19.79
C LEU A 294 2.14 -12.70 21.31
N VAL A 295 3.13 -12.19 22.10
CA VAL A 295 3.05 -12.23 23.56
C VAL A 295 1.93 -11.32 24.09
N ALA A 296 1.79 -10.11 23.54
CA ALA A 296 0.70 -9.19 23.94
C ALA A 296 -0.68 -9.78 23.63
N LEU A 297 -0.84 -10.43 22.46
CA LEU A 297 -2.10 -11.07 22.06
C LEU A 297 -2.42 -12.33 22.87
N ASP A 298 -1.42 -13.04 23.38
CA ASP A 298 -1.67 -14.16 24.32
C ASP A 298 -2.23 -13.68 25.65
N ASP A 299 -1.79 -12.50 26.10
CA ASP A 299 -2.24 -11.88 27.36
C ASP A 299 -3.64 -11.26 27.23
N VAL A 300 -3.87 -10.49 26.18
CA VAL A 300 -5.15 -9.76 25.95
C VAL A 300 -6.22 -10.65 25.30
N GLY A 301 -5.83 -11.64 24.52
CA GLY A 301 -6.70 -12.40 23.61
C GLY A 301 -6.86 -11.72 22.26
N THR A 302 -7.42 -12.46 21.29
CA THR A 302 -7.68 -11.97 19.92
C THR A 302 -9.18 -11.83 19.67
N ILE A 303 -9.55 -10.94 18.74
CA ILE A 303 -10.90 -10.86 18.20
C ILE A 303 -10.88 -11.07 16.67
N PRO A 304 -12.00 -11.49 16.04
CA PRO A 304 -12.05 -11.66 14.59
C PRO A 304 -11.66 -10.39 13.85
N GLY A 305 -10.68 -10.50 12.96
CA GLY A 305 -10.18 -9.38 12.18
C GLY A 305 -8.82 -8.83 12.63
N ASP A 306 -8.30 -9.28 13.78
CA ASP A 306 -6.91 -8.99 14.17
C ASP A 306 -5.94 -9.49 13.10
N ARG A 307 -4.96 -8.65 12.76
CA ARG A 307 -4.04 -8.98 11.67
C ARG A 307 -2.65 -8.38 11.84
N ILE A 308 -1.72 -9.03 11.20
CA ILE A 308 -0.32 -8.61 11.10
C ILE A 308 -0.16 -7.89 9.75
N GLU A 309 0.35 -6.68 9.79
CA GLU A 309 0.79 -5.94 8.61
C GLU A 309 2.27 -6.22 8.36
N HIS A 310 2.63 -6.38 7.11
CA HIS A 310 3.93 -6.76 6.58
C HIS A 310 4.30 -8.22 6.87
N GLY A 311 4.53 -8.61 8.12
CA GLY A 311 5.07 -9.92 8.40
C GLY A 311 6.31 -10.20 7.55
N ALA A 312 7.25 -9.24 7.51
CA ALA A 312 8.41 -9.36 6.64
C ALA A 312 9.34 -10.47 7.09
N LEU A 313 9.57 -10.60 8.39
CA LEU A 313 10.30 -11.72 9.01
C LEU A 313 9.34 -12.52 9.91
N VAL A 314 8.95 -13.71 9.44
CA VAL A 314 8.06 -14.62 10.17
C VAL A 314 8.81 -15.91 10.48
N PRO A 315 9.35 -16.10 11.71
CA PRO A 315 10.00 -17.33 12.10
C PRO A 315 9.07 -18.54 11.97
N ARG A 316 9.59 -19.63 11.41
CA ARG A 316 8.79 -20.84 11.14
C ARG A 316 8.08 -21.38 12.38
N GLU A 317 8.71 -21.30 13.52
CA GLU A 317 8.18 -21.76 14.82
C GLU A 317 6.95 -20.95 15.28
N THR A 318 6.72 -19.75 14.74
CA THR A 318 5.56 -18.92 15.10
C THR A 318 4.29 -19.27 14.33
N LEU A 319 4.38 -20.01 13.21
CA LEU A 319 3.24 -20.29 12.32
C LEU A 319 2.08 -20.99 13.06
N THR A 320 2.37 -21.99 13.89
CA THR A 320 1.35 -22.69 14.67
C THR A 320 0.61 -21.73 15.61
N ARG A 321 1.34 -20.80 16.22
CA ARG A 321 0.77 -19.82 17.15
C ARG A 321 -0.07 -18.77 16.41
N ILE A 322 0.42 -18.23 15.29
CA ILE A 322 -0.30 -17.28 14.43
C ILE A 322 -1.65 -17.90 14.01
N ARG A 323 -1.62 -19.15 13.55
CA ARG A 323 -2.84 -19.88 13.19
C ARG A 323 -3.78 -20.08 14.39
N ALA A 324 -3.25 -20.50 15.54
CA ALA A 324 -4.05 -20.75 16.74
C ALA A 324 -4.73 -19.47 17.27
N LEU A 325 -4.09 -18.32 17.11
CA LEU A 325 -4.63 -17.00 17.44
C LEU A 325 -5.63 -16.49 16.37
N GLY A 326 -5.80 -17.19 15.25
CA GLY A 326 -6.71 -16.78 14.17
C GLY A 326 -6.28 -15.51 13.44
N LEU A 327 -5.00 -15.17 13.49
CA LEU A 327 -4.45 -13.95 12.87
C LEU A 327 -4.38 -14.08 11.35
N ARG A 328 -4.51 -12.96 10.67
CA ARG A 328 -4.31 -12.80 9.22
C ARG A 328 -3.00 -12.09 8.95
N ILE A 329 -2.43 -12.28 7.77
CA ILE A 329 -1.22 -11.54 7.35
C ILE A 329 -1.50 -10.82 6.04
N VAL A 330 -1.16 -9.52 6.02
CA VAL A 330 -1.15 -8.67 4.82
C VAL A 330 0.30 -8.34 4.50
N THR A 331 0.83 -8.88 3.38
CA THR A 331 2.26 -8.85 3.08
C THR A 331 2.58 -8.27 1.71
N GLN A 332 3.85 -7.89 1.48
CA GLN A 332 4.31 -7.14 0.30
C GLN A 332 5.51 -7.82 -0.36
N PRO A 333 5.33 -8.96 -1.04
CA PRO A 333 6.43 -9.63 -1.75
C PRO A 333 7.01 -8.75 -2.88
N GLY A 334 6.32 -7.69 -3.29
CA GLY A 334 6.81 -6.68 -4.24
C GLY A 334 8.11 -6.02 -3.83
N PHE A 335 8.40 -5.90 -2.52
CA PHE A 335 9.67 -5.38 -2.05
C PHE A 335 10.88 -6.21 -2.50
N LEU A 336 10.69 -7.49 -2.78
CA LEU A 336 11.78 -8.35 -3.27
C LEU A 336 12.31 -7.89 -4.63
N CYS A 337 11.46 -7.34 -5.50
CA CYS A 337 11.88 -6.82 -6.80
C CYS A 337 12.81 -5.61 -6.68
N ASP A 338 12.55 -4.75 -5.70
CA ASP A 338 13.23 -3.46 -5.56
C ASP A 338 14.36 -3.49 -4.53
N ARG A 339 14.22 -4.30 -3.48
CA ARG A 339 15.12 -4.37 -2.32
C ARG A 339 15.73 -5.75 -2.09
N GLY A 340 15.45 -6.73 -2.96
CA GLY A 340 15.92 -8.10 -2.77
C GLY A 340 17.44 -8.23 -2.68
N ASP A 341 18.17 -7.42 -3.45
CA ASP A 341 19.65 -7.40 -3.40
C ASP A 341 20.15 -6.82 -2.07
N ASP A 342 19.46 -5.81 -1.51
CA ASP A 342 19.77 -5.26 -0.20
C ASP A 342 19.48 -6.30 0.90
N TYR A 343 18.35 -7.00 0.82
CA TYR A 343 18.02 -8.07 1.78
C TYR A 343 19.06 -9.20 1.78
N LEU A 344 19.52 -9.62 0.60
CA LEU A 344 20.57 -10.66 0.49
C LEU A 344 21.90 -10.24 1.09
N ARG A 345 22.18 -8.94 1.15
CA ARG A 345 23.41 -8.37 1.71
C ARG A 345 23.29 -8.09 3.21
N ASP A 346 22.15 -7.54 3.64
CA ASP A 346 22.01 -6.89 4.95
C ASP A 346 21.23 -7.72 5.97
N VAL A 347 20.36 -8.65 5.53
CA VAL A 347 19.62 -9.54 6.44
C VAL A 347 20.52 -10.71 6.86
N ASP A 348 20.47 -11.04 8.16
CA ASP A 348 21.23 -12.19 8.68
C ASP A 348 20.86 -13.46 7.88
N PRO A 349 21.84 -14.24 7.41
CA PRO A 349 21.61 -15.47 6.68
C PRO A 349 20.64 -16.45 7.37
N VAL A 350 20.56 -16.43 8.70
CA VAL A 350 19.61 -17.26 9.46
C VAL A 350 18.16 -16.81 9.28
N ASP A 351 17.93 -15.52 9.03
CA ASP A 351 16.60 -14.92 8.86
C ASP A 351 16.12 -14.86 7.40
N LEU A 352 17.04 -14.98 6.43
CA LEU A 352 16.66 -14.96 5.00
C LEU A 352 15.57 -15.99 4.63
N PRO A 353 15.52 -17.22 5.18
CA PRO A 353 14.42 -18.17 4.93
C PRO A 353 13.07 -17.71 5.46
N ASP A 354 13.05 -16.77 6.42
CA ASP A 354 11.85 -16.25 7.09
C ASP A 354 11.24 -15.04 6.37
N LEU A 355 11.95 -14.53 5.35
CA LEU A 355 11.60 -13.30 4.67
C LEU A 355 10.41 -13.48 3.71
N TYR A 356 9.31 -12.75 3.97
CA TYR A 356 8.07 -12.78 3.18
C TYR A 356 7.60 -14.21 2.89
N ARG A 357 7.28 -14.97 3.96
CA ARG A 357 6.87 -16.39 3.94
C ARG A 357 5.50 -16.62 3.31
N CYS A 358 5.33 -16.39 2.02
CA CYS A 358 4.03 -16.53 1.39
C CYS A 358 3.56 -18.00 1.32
N ARG A 359 4.41 -18.93 0.83
CA ARG A 359 4.04 -20.35 0.69
C ARG A 359 3.77 -21.01 2.04
N SER A 360 4.69 -20.81 3.00
CA SER A 360 4.54 -21.40 4.33
C SER A 360 3.28 -20.94 5.06
N LEU A 361 2.84 -19.68 4.86
CA LEU A 361 1.59 -19.16 5.42
C LEU A 361 0.37 -19.86 4.81
N VAL A 362 0.33 -19.97 3.47
CA VAL A 362 -0.75 -20.70 2.77
C VAL A 362 -0.80 -22.16 3.20
N ASP A 363 0.34 -22.86 3.24
CA ASP A 363 0.44 -24.27 3.65
C ASP A 363 0.05 -24.48 5.12
N SER A 364 0.11 -23.45 5.94
CA SER A 364 -0.29 -23.46 7.35
C SER A 364 -1.74 -23.03 7.58
N ASP A 365 -2.55 -22.84 6.53
CA ASP A 365 -3.92 -22.32 6.58
C ASP A 365 -4.02 -20.96 7.30
N ILE A 366 -3.00 -20.12 7.19
CA ILE A 366 -3.02 -18.73 7.70
C ILE A 366 -3.53 -17.83 6.58
N PRO A 367 -4.64 -17.08 6.78
CA PRO A 367 -5.17 -16.18 5.75
C PRO A 367 -4.13 -15.15 5.31
N LEU A 368 -3.82 -15.14 4.00
CA LEU A 368 -2.79 -14.31 3.40
C LEU A 368 -3.40 -13.38 2.35
N ALA A 369 -3.16 -12.07 2.48
CA ALA A 369 -3.43 -11.09 1.44
C ALA A 369 -2.16 -10.41 0.97
N LEU A 370 -2.15 -10.03 -0.31
CA LEU A 370 -1.05 -9.29 -0.92
C LEU A 370 -1.40 -7.80 -1.02
N SER A 371 -0.39 -6.95 -1.02
CA SER A 371 -0.54 -5.50 -1.09
C SER A 371 0.73 -4.83 -1.59
N SER A 372 0.62 -3.53 -1.88
CA SER A 372 1.73 -2.73 -2.41
C SER A 372 2.57 -2.06 -1.34
N ASP A 373 1.97 -1.61 -0.26
CA ASP A 373 2.52 -0.63 0.67
C ASP A 373 2.97 0.66 -0.05
N ALA A 374 2.26 1.03 -1.12
CA ALA A 374 2.60 2.23 -1.88
C ALA A 374 2.44 3.51 -1.03
N PRO A 375 3.38 4.47 -1.15
CA PRO A 375 4.43 4.61 -2.17
C PRO A 375 5.75 3.91 -1.85
N TYR A 376 5.88 3.16 -0.76
CA TYR A 376 7.13 2.55 -0.31
C TYR A 376 7.49 1.29 -1.09
N GLY A 377 6.48 0.58 -1.63
CA GLY A 377 6.59 -0.54 -2.54
C GLY A 377 5.91 -0.28 -3.90
N PRO A 378 6.02 -1.22 -4.85
CA PRO A 378 5.43 -1.07 -6.18
C PRO A 378 3.91 -1.11 -6.11
N LEU A 379 3.24 -0.04 -6.60
CA LEU A 379 1.77 0.06 -6.62
C LEU A 379 1.11 -0.97 -7.55
N ASP A 380 1.81 -1.37 -8.62
CA ASP A 380 1.28 -2.29 -9.62
C ASP A 380 1.07 -3.71 -9.03
N PRO A 381 -0.19 -4.17 -8.84
CA PRO A 381 -0.47 -5.47 -8.24
C PRO A 381 0.02 -6.64 -9.10
N TRP A 382 0.08 -6.46 -10.41
CA TRP A 382 0.58 -7.48 -11.34
C TRP A 382 2.07 -7.70 -11.15
N ARG A 383 2.81 -6.61 -10.90
CA ARG A 383 4.23 -6.69 -10.54
C ARG A 383 4.44 -7.34 -9.17
N VAL A 384 3.57 -7.07 -8.20
CA VAL A 384 3.61 -7.73 -6.88
C VAL A 384 3.30 -9.22 -7.01
N MET A 385 2.31 -9.60 -7.85
CA MET A 385 2.01 -11.00 -8.15
C MET A 385 3.20 -11.70 -8.80
N ALA A 386 3.82 -11.10 -9.81
CA ALA A 386 5.03 -11.64 -10.44
C ALA A 386 6.17 -11.82 -9.41
N ALA A 387 6.32 -10.86 -8.49
CA ALA A 387 7.31 -10.96 -7.40
C ALA A 387 7.02 -12.11 -6.44
N ALA A 388 5.76 -12.36 -6.11
CA ALA A 388 5.37 -13.50 -5.26
C ALA A 388 5.65 -14.87 -5.93
N VAL A 389 5.54 -14.92 -7.27
CA VAL A 389 5.80 -16.13 -8.08
C VAL A 389 7.28 -16.34 -8.31
N ASP A 390 7.99 -15.33 -8.78
CA ASP A 390 9.39 -15.45 -9.23
C ASP A 390 10.40 -15.26 -8.09
N ARG A 391 10.08 -14.39 -7.14
CA ARG A 391 10.92 -14.00 -6.00
C ARG A 391 12.32 -13.56 -6.41
N ARG A 392 12.40 -12.79 -7.50
CA ARG A 392 13.68 -12.31 -8.04
C ARG A 392 13.96 -10.87 -7.63
N ALA A 393 15.17 -10.67 -7.10
CA ALA A 393 15.77 -9.36 -6.95
C ALA A 393 16.12 -8.75 -8.31
N ARG A 394 16.50 -7.50 -8.33
CA ARG A 394 16.84 -6.75 -9.55
C ARG A 394 18.01 -7.33 -10.33
N THR A 395 18.99 -7.91 -9.64
CA THR A 395 20.12 -8.66 -10.25
C THR A 395 19.72 -10.01 -10.82
N GLY A 396 18.47 -10.46 -10.58
CA GLY A 396 17.99 -11.79 -10.95
C GLY A 396 18.21 -12.85 -9.88
N ALA A 397 18.88 -12.52 -8.76
CA ALA A 397 19.04 -13.42 -7.62
C ALA A 397 17.67 -13.79 -7.04
N VAL A 398 17.53 -15.05 -6.59
CA VAL A 398 16.28 -15.56 -6.01
C VAL A 398 16.31 -15.45 -4.50
N VAL A 399 15.30 -14.83 -3.91
CA VAL A 399 15.18 -14.68 -2.45
C VAL A 399 14.12 -15.65 -1.91
N GLY A 400 14.53 -16.68 -1.18
CA GLY A 400 13.60 -17.62 -0.56
C GLY A 400 12.77 -18.42 -1.55
N ALA A 401 13.39 -19.18 -2.48
CA ALA A 401 12.72 -19.92 -3.56
C ALA A 401 11.59 -20.87 -3.10
N ARG A 402 11.62 -21.33 -1.84
CA ARG A 402 10.59 -22.21 -1.27
C ARG A 402 9.29 -21.49 -0.93
N GLU A 403 9.32 -20.15 -0.86
CA GLU A 403 8.20 -19.31 -0.49
C GLU A 403 7.43 -18.77 -1.72
N ARG A 404 7.64 -19.35 -2.89
CA ARG A 404 6.92 -19.01 -4.13
C ARG A 404 5.46 -19.38 -4.04
N LEU A 405 4.60 -18.51 -4.51
CA LEU A 405 3.20 -18.80 -4.79
C LEU A 405 3.03 -19.23 -6.26
N THR A 406 1.94 -19.91 -6.55
CA THR A 406 1.43 -20.00 -7.94
C THR A 406 0.83 -18.65 -8.34
N ALA A 407 0.73 -18.38 -9.64
CA ALA A 407 0.12 -17.13 -10.11
C ALA A 407 -1.36 -17.00 -9.71
N ALA A 408 -2.08 -18.12 -9.64
CA ALA A 408 -3.48 -18.15 -9.18
C ALA A 408 -3.58 -17.80 -7.68
N GLU A 409 -2.69 -18.30 -6.84
CA GLU A 409 -2.66 -17.95 -5.41
C GLU A 409 -2.27 -16.49 -5.20
N ALA A 410 -1.32 -15.96 -5.99
CA ALA A 410 -0.96 -14.56 -5.94
C ALA A 410 -2.14 -13.65 -6.35
N LEU A 411 -2.89 -14.02 -7.40
CA LEU A 411 -4.13 -13.32 -7.77
C LEU A 411 -5.18 -13.39 -6.63
N ASN A 412 -5.39 -14.56 -6.02
CA ASN A 412 -6.31 -14.72 -4.91
C ASN A 412 -5.99 -13.80 -3.73
N GLY A 413 -4.70 -13.48 -3.50
CA GLY A 413 -4.25 -12.51 -2.51
C GLY A 413 -4.79 -11.08 -2.72
N TYR A 414 -5.33 -10.77 -3.91
CA TYR A 414 -5.96 -9.48 -4.25
C TYR A 414 -7.48 -9.57 -4.44
N LEU A 415 -8.06 -10.77 -4.43
CA LEU A 415 -9.49 -10.93 -4.73
C LEU A 415 -10.39 -10.91 -3.49
N ALA A 416 -9.85 -11.07 -2.29
CA ALA A 416 -10.62 -10.97 -1.06
C ALA A 416 -11.15 -9.53 -0.84
N PRO A 417 -12.28 -9.34 -0.12
CA PRO A 417 -12.72 -7.99 0.24
C PRO A 417 -11.77 -7.33 1.24
N ALA A 418 -11.69 -6.00 1.24
CA ALA A 418 -10.83 -5.24 2.16
C ALA A 418 -11.13 -5.51 3.64
N THR A 419 -12.37 -5.86 3.96
CA THR A 419 -12.83 -6.22 5.31
C THR A 419 -12.45 -7.63 5.75
N ASP A 420 -11.97 -8.48 4.81
CA ASP A 420 -11.63 -9.88 5.06
C ASP A 420 -10.36 -10.28 4.27
N PRO A 421 -9.19 -9.63 4.50
CA PRO A 421 -7.97 -9.90 3.77
C PRO A 421 -7.53 -11.37 3.95
N GLY A 422 -7.22 -12.04 2.82
CA GLY A 422 -6.89 -13.46 2.81
C GLY A 422 -8.10 -14.40 2.99
N GLY A 423 -9.32 -13.85 3.06
CA GLY A 423 -10.56 -14.63 3.06
C GLY A 423 -10.96 -15.13 1.67
N ALA A 424 -12.21 -15.55 1.54
CA ALA A 424 -12.73 -16.11 0.29
C ALA A 424 -12.64 -15.09 -0.87
N PRO A 425 -12.09 -15.47 -2.04
CA PRO A 425 -12.04 -14.60 -3.21
C PRO A 425 -13.44 -14.22 -3.68
N ARG A 426 -13.63 -12.96 -4.06
CA ARG A 426 -14.85 -12.49 -4.73
C ARG A 426 -14.97 -13.16 -6.11
N ARG A 427 -16.19 -13.26 -6.61
CA ARG A 427 -16.50 -13.86 -7.91
C ARG A 427 -17.42 -12.96 -8.72
N VAL A 428 -17.37 -13.12 -10.04
CA VAL A 428 -18.34 -12.52 -10.97
C VAL A 428 -19.62 -13.36 -10.93
N ALA A 429 -20.54 -12.97 -10.07
CA ALA A 429 -21.77 -13.72 -9.83
C ALA A 429 -22.98 -12.80 -9.74
N MET A 430 -24.17 -13.33 -10.03
CA MET A 430 -25.43 -12.59 -9.90
C MET A 430 -25.60 -12.04 -8.48
N GLY A 431 -25.94 -10.74 -8.39
CA GLY A 431 -26.07 -10.00 -7.13
C GLY A 431 -24.78 -9.37 -6.63
N ALA A 432 -23.61 -9.76 -7.16
CA ALA A 432 -22.33 -9.14 -6.80
C ALA A 432 -22.27 -7.67 -7.22
N ALA A 433 -21.48 -6.87 -6.50
CA ALA A 433 -21.13 -5.52 -6.94
C ALA A 433 -20.39 -5.58 -8.28
N ALA A 434 -20.69 -4.66 -9.18
CA ALA A 434 -20.05 -4.57 -10.48
C ALA A 434 -18.70 -3.81 -10.40
N ASP A 435 -17.88 -4.18 -9.42
CA ASP A 435 -16.48 -3.82 -9.31
C ASP A 435 -15.68 -4.89 -10.05
N LEU A 436 -15.35 -4.64 -11.34
CA LEU A 436 -14.90 -5.64 -12.29
C LEU A 436 -13.69 -5.19 -13.08
N VAL A 437 -12.90 -6.14 -13.56
CA VAL A 437 -11.79 -5.92 -14.48
C VAL A 437 -11.93 -6.84 -15.69
N LEU A 438 -11.92 -6.26 -16.88
CA LEU A 438 -11.81 -6.98 -18.13
C LEU A 438 -10.35 -7.00 -18.57
N LEU A 439 -9.83 -8.17 -18.87
CA LEU A 439 -8.49 -8.37 -19.39
C LEU A 439 -8.48 -8.48 -20.93
N HIS A 440 -7.31 -8.29 -21.54
CA HIS A 440 -7.15 -8.42 -22.99
C HIS A 440 -7.20 -9.86 -23.48
N GLY A 441 -6.89 -10.84 -22.63
CA GLY A 441 -6.85 -12.26 -22.96
C GLY A 441 -7.46 -13.14 -21.87
N PRO A 442 -7.51 -14.47 -22.08
CA PRO A 442 -7.91 -15.45 -21.09
C PRO A 442 -7.04 -15.36 -19.83
N LEU A 443 -7.61 -15.66 -18.67
CA LEU A 443 -6.91 -15.53 -17.39
C LEU A 443 -5.65 -16.39 -17.32
N ALA A 444 -5.74 -17.61 -17.81
CA ALA A 444 -4.60 -18.53 -17.81
C ALA A 444 -3.39 -17.95 -18.56
N ASP A 445 -3.62 -17.30 -19.71
CA ASP A 445 -2.55 -16.70 -20.52
C ASP A 445 -1.96 -15.47 -19.80
N VAL A 446 -2.79 -14.61 -19.23
CA VAL A 446 -2.35 -13.44 -18.46
C VAL A 446 -1.50 -13.85 -17.27
N LEU A 447 -1.87 -14.93 -16.58
CA LEU A 447 -1.14 -15.42 -15.40
C LEU A 447 0.21 -16.09 -15.75
N THR A 448 0.51 -16.38 -17.01
CA THR A 448 1.86 -16.84 -17.39
C THR A 448 2.92 -15.73 -17.29
N ALA A 449 2.50 -14.46 -17.49
CA ALA A 449 3.35 -13.27 -17.38
C ALA A 449 2.52 -12.09 -16.88
N PRO A 450 2.24 -12.02 -15.58
CA PRO A 450 1.38 -10.97 -15.01
C PRO A 450 1.90 -9.57 -15.31
N SER A 451 1.08 -8.75 -15.98
CA SER A 451 1.39 -7.36 -16.34
C SER A 451 0.12 -6.50 -16.31
N ALA A 452 0.26 -5.25 -15.87
CA ALA A 452 -0.81 -4.26 -15.94
C ALA A 452 -1.31 -3.98 -17.37
N ASP A 453 -0.48 -4.23 -18.39
CA ASP A 453 -0.86 -4.11 -19.80
C ASP A 453 -1.98 -5.08 -20.19
N ALA A 454 -2.21 -6.14 -19.39
CA ALA A 454 -3.34 -7.04 -19.58
C ALA A 454 -4.68 -6.41 -19.21
N VAL A 455 -4.71 -5.33 -18.40
CA VAL A 455 -5.94 -4.65 -17.99
C VAL A 455 -6.48 -3.84 -19.17
N ARG A 456 -7.64 -4.26 -19.68
CA ARG A 456 -8.33 -3.58 -20.77
C ARG A 456 -9.30 -2.53 -20.29
N ARG A 457 -10.04 -2.81 -19.21
CA ARG A 457 -11.03 -1.91 -18.63
C ARG A 457 -11.34 -2.27 -17.19
N THR A 458 -11.57 -1.27 -16.38
CA THR A 458 -12.00 -1.40 -14.98
C THR A 458 -13.37 -0.74 -14.80
N TRP A 459 -14.23 -1.34 -14.01
CA TRP A 459 -15.49 -0.77 -13.54
C TRP A 459 -15.49 -0.68 -12.03
N THR A 460 -15.85 0.47 -11.53
CA THR A 460 -16.16 0.70 -10.11
C THR A 460 -17.65 1.00 -10.00
N HIS A 461 -18.36 0.27 -9.16
CA HIS A 461 -19.81 0.41 -8.98
C HIS A 461 -20.64 0.28 -10.29
N GLY A 462 -20.13 -0.40 -11.29
CA GLY A 462 -20.74 -0.53 -12.60
C GLY A 462 -20.51 0.65 -13.55
N ASP A 463 -19.87 1.71 -13.09
CA ASP A 463 -19.44 2.82 -13.94
C ASP A 463 -18.06 2.49 -14.50
N ALA A 464 -17.86 2.63 -15.81
CA ALA A 464 -16.56 2.46 -16.43
C ALA A 464 -15.69 3.68 -16.07
N ASP A 465 -14.52 3.41 -15.54
CA ASP A 465 -13.54 4.48 -15.34
C ASP A 465 -13.18 5.12 -16.69
N ALA A 466 -13.04 6.45 -16.70
CA ALA A 466 -12.82 7.25 -17.90
C ALA A 466 -11.49 6.97 -18.64
N LEU A 467 -10.73 5.97 -18.22
CA LEU A 467 -9.43 5.58 -18.75
C LEU A 467 -9.46 4.39 -19.73
N GLY A 468 -10.64 3.89 -20.09
CA GLY A 468 -10.76 2.93 -21.17
C GLY A 468 -10.55 3.63 -22.51
N ARG A 469 -9.34 3.71 -23.03
CA ARG A 469 -9.06 4.00 -24.45
C ARG A 469 -9.25 2.79 -25.28
#